data_62ad6b4a8a39b91d8bf8db125fe0a493
#
_entry.id   62ad6b4a8a39b91d8bf8db125fe0a493
#
_cell.length_a   1.000
_cell.length_b   1.000
_cell.length_c   1.000
_cell.angle_alpha   90.00
_cell.angle_beta   90.00
_cell.angle_gamma   90.00
#
_symmetry.space_group_name_H-M   'P 1'
#
loop_
_entity.id
_entity.type
_entity.pdbx_description
1 polymer ?
#
loop_
_entity_poly.entity_id
_entity_poly.type
_entity_poly.pdbx_seq_one_letter_code
_entity_poly.pdbx_strand_id
1 'polypeptide(L)'
;IDSEKVFGFKSNMKILGFKEKTKFVPEIDDSYLFDEITTKAILAGFCYNRRVMIQGYHGTGKSTHIEQVAARLNWPCVRVNLDSHISRLDLVGKDAIVLKDGKQITEFREGVLPWALQNPVAIVFDEYDAGRADVMFVIQRVLEVSGKLTLLDNNRVINPHQNFRLFA
;
A
#
# COMPACT_ATOMS: atom_id res chain seq x y z
N ILE A 1 -6.21 18.21 8.14
CA ILE A 1 -5.37 17.88 9.30
C ILE A 1 -4.33 18.96 9.47
N ASP A 2 -4.14 19.42 10.71
CA ASP A 2 -3.12 20.38 11.09
C ASP A 2 -1.79 19.66 11.30
N SER A 3 -0.81 19.91 10.42
CA SER A 3 0.47 19.22 10.45
C SER A 3 1.31 19.57 11.67
N GLU A 4 1.24 20.80 12.16
CA GLU A 4 2.01 21.24 13.33
C GLU A 4 1.57 20.51 14.61
N LYS A 5 0.25 20.34 14.79
CA LYS A 5 -0.30 19.60 15.94
C LYS A 5 -0.05 18.11 15.88
N VAL A 6 -0.05 17.53 14.67
CA VAL A 6 -0.01 16.07 14.49
C VAL A 6 1.41 15.56 14.30
N PHE A 7 2.26 16.30 13.58
CA PHE A 7 3.61 15.87 13.19
C PHE A 7 4.72 16.75 13.76
N GLY A 8 4.38 17.86 14.45
CA GLY A 8 5.34 18.75 15.08
C GLY A 8 5.98 19.80 14.16
N PHE A 9 5.53 19.93 12.90
CA PHE A 9 6.05 20.91 11.94
C PHE A 9 4.95 21.48 11.05
N LYS A 10 5.17 22.69 10.53
CA LYS A 10 4.27 23.34 9.57
C LYS A 10 4.45 22.80 8.17
N SER A 11 3.33 22.57 7.48
CA SER A 11 3.30 22.17 6.07
C SER A 11 2.27 23.01 5.31
N ASN A 12 2.64 23.43 4.10
CA ASN A 12 1.71 24.10 3.18
C ASN A 12 0.82 23.12 2.38
N MET A 13 0.96 21.81 2.62
CA MET A 13 0.13 20.80 1.97
C MET A 13 -1.26 20.76 2.59
N LYS A 14 -2.28 20.63 1.75
CA LYS A 14 -3.64 20.33 2.20
C LYS A 14 -3.71 18.85 2.59
N ILE A 15 -3.45 18.58 3.86
CA ILE A 15 -3.41 17.21 4.38
C ILE A 15 -4.83 16.76 4.69
N LEU A 16 -5.24 15.69 4.02
CA LEU A 16 -6.54 15.05 4.20
C LEU A 16 -6.35 13.69 4.88
N GLY A 17 -7.35 13.31 5.66
CA GLY A 17 -7.44 11.99 6.27
C GLY A 17 -8.87 11.49 6.25
N PHE A 18 -9.08 10.22 6.56
CA PHE A 18 -10.42 9.67 6.68
C PHE A 18 -11.02 10.00 8.04
N LYS A 19 -12.34 10.17 8.09
CA LYS A 19 -13.07 10.43 9.36
C LYS A 19 -13.20 9.17 10.18
N GLU A 20 -13.43 8.04 9.52
CA GLU A 20 -13.66 6.75 10.16
C GLU A 20 -12.40 5.90 10.18
N LYS A 21 -12.11 5.28 11.32
CA LYS A 21 -11.04 4.30 11.46
C LYS A 21 -11.56 2.93 11.03
N THR A 22 -10.89 2.32 10.07
CA THR A 22 -11.18 0.94 9.66
C THR A 22 -10.20 -0.03 10.32
N LYS A 23 -10.47 -1.32 10.23
CA LYS A 23 -9.58 -2.38 10.77
C LYS A 23 -8.18 -2.41 10.15
N PHE A 24 -7.99 -1.75 9.01
CA PHE A 24 -6.69 -1.68 8.31
C PHE A 24 -5.91 -0.40 8.64
N VAL A 25 -6.44 0.49 9.46
CA VAL A 25 -5.70 1.66 9.94
C VAL A 25 -4.73 1.21 11.03
N PRO A 26 -3.43 1.47 10.88
CA PRO A 26 -2.45 1.09 11.90
C PRO A 26 -2.73 1.73 13.26
N GLU A 27 -2.25 1.11 14.33
CA GLU A 27 -2.33 1.69 15.65
C GLU A 27 -1.35 2.88 15.78
N ILE A 28 -1.79 3.89 16.51
CA ILE A 28 -0.97 5.07 16.79
C ILE A 28 0.02 4.72 17.92
N ASP A 29 1.29 4.95 17.67
CA ASP A 29 2.32 4.99 18.69
C ASP A 29 2.54 6.45 19.11
N ASP A 30 2.06 6.82 20.29
CA ASP A 30 2.15 8.19 20.80
C ASP A 30 3.58 8.62 21.12
N SER A 31 4.50 7.66 21.26
CA SER A 31 5.92 7.91 21.49
C SER A 31 6.73 8.14 20.19
N TYR A 32 6.09 7.94 19.03
CA TYR A 32 6.77 8.01 17.76
C TYR A 32 7.20 9.44 17.40
N LEU A 33 8.50 9.62 17.13
CA LEU A 33 9.07 10.90 16.72
C LEU A 33 9.20 10.97 15.20
N PHE A 34 8.61 12.00 14.61
CA PHE A 34 8.63 12.21 13.17
C PHE A 34 9.87 13.00 12.71
N ASP A 35 10.61 12.44 11.74
CA ASP A 35 11.58 13.21 10.95
C ASP A 35 10.84 14.09 9.95
N GLU A 36 11.09 15.39 9.99
CA GLU A 36 10.36 16.37 9.19
C GLU A 36 10.48 16.12 7.68
N ILE A 37 11.69 15.86 7.19
CA ILE A 37 11.96 15.70 5.75
C ILE A 37 11.27 14.46 5.21
N THR A 38 11.47 13.33 5.87
CA THR A 38 10.86 12.05 5.48
C THR A 38 9.34 12.11 5.60
N THR A 39 8.81 12.71 6.67
CA THR A 39 7.36 12.86 6.85
C THR A 39 6.75 13.72 5.76
N LYS A 40 7.38 14.82 5.36
CA LYS A 40 6.92 15.66 4.24
C LYS A 40 6.87 14.89 2.92
N ALA A 41 7.86 14.05 2.65
CA ALA A 41 7.86 13.18 1.46
C ALA A 41 6.70 12.18 1.49
N ILE A 42 6.47 11.52 2.62
CA ILE A 42 5.35 10.59 2.80
C ILE A 42 4.00 11.33 2.66
N LEU A 43 3.85 12.50 3.28
CA LEU A 43 2.66 13.32 3.15
C LEU A 43 2.39 13.74 1.71
N ALA A 44 3.43 14.06 0.93
CA ALA A 44 3.29 14.33 -0.50
C ALA A 44 2.76 13.12 -1.26
N GLY A 45 3.17 11.91 -0.89
CA GLY A 45 2.62 10.65 -1.39
C GLY A 45 1.13 10.54 -1.14
N PHE A 46 0.68 10.80 0.09
CA PHE A 46 -0.73 10.76 0.45
C PHE A 46 -1.56 11.88 -0.22
N CYS A 47 -1.07 13.12 -0.18
CA CYS A 47 -1.82 14.28 -0.66
C CYS A 47 -1.92 14.34 -2.20
N TYR A 48 -0.84 13.99 -2.90
CA TYR A 48 -0.73 14.18 -4.35
C TYR A 48 -0.64 12.87 -5.13
N ASN A 49 -0.91 11.75 -4.47
CA ASN A 49 -0.81 10.41 -5.08
C ASN A 49 0.54 10.15 -5.76
N ARG A 50 1.63 10.64 -5.15
CA ARG A 50 2.99 10.35 -5.62
C ARG A 50 3.43 8.99 -5.13
N ARG A 51 4.15 8.26 -5.98
CA ARG A 51 4.83 7.04 -5.57
C ARG A 51 6.08 7.45 -4.81
N VAL A 52 6.23 6.98 -3.59
CA VAL A 52 7.34 7.37 -2.70
C VAL A 52 8.12 6.13 -2.32
N MET A 53 9.43 6.19 -2.56
CA MET A 53 10.37 5.17 -2.11
C MET A 53 11.25 5.77 -1.00
N ILE A 54 11.33 5.09 0.13
CA ILE A 54 12.17 5.47 1.26
C ILE A 54 13.35 4.51 1.34
N GLN A 55 14.54 5.01 1.06
CA GLN A 55 15.76 4.23 1.11
C GLN A 55 16.50 4.45 2.43
N GLY A 56 17.07 3.39 2.98
CA GLY A 56 17.89 3.43 4.21
C GLY A 56 18.23 2.03 4.69
N TYR A 57 19.10 1.93 5.67
CA TYR A 57 19.52 0.65 6.25
C TYR A 57 18.36 -0.13 6.88
N HIS A 58 18.54 -1.46 7.01
CA HIS A 58 17.59 -2.31 7.73
C HIS A 58 17.44 -1.83 9.19
N GLY A 59 16.23 -1.95 9.73
CA GLY A 59 15.95 -1.59 11.12
C GLY A 59 15.83 -0.08 11.40
N THR A 60 15.90 0.80 10.40
CA THR A 60 15.77 2.25 10.61
C THR A 60 14.32 2.75 10.68
N GLY A 61 13.34 1.86 10.68
CA GLY A 61 11.93 2.21 10.87
C GLY A 61 11.24 2.78 9.63
N LYS A 62 11.75 2.56 8.42
CA LYS A 62 11.19 3.11 7.16
C LYS A 62 9.70 2.80 7.00
N SER A 63 9.33 1.54 7.05
CA SER A 63 7.94 1.10 6.88
C SER A 63 7.07 1.53 8.04
N THR A 64 7.60 1.49 9.28
CA THR A 64 6.93 2.01 10.48
C THR A 64 6.63 3.50 10.35
N HIS A 65 7.52 4.28 9.75
CA HIS A 65 7.29 5.72 9.52
C HIS A 65 6.07 5.95 8.63
N ILE A 66 5.96 5.20 7.52
CA ILE A 66 4.80 5.28 6.62
C ILE A 66 3.52 4.87 7.37
N GLU A 67 3.57 3.76 8.13
CA GLU A 67 2.44 3.28 8.94
C GLU A 67 2.02 4.30 10.00
N GLN A 68 2.96 4.96 10.68
CA GLN A 68 2.65 5.98 11.68
C GLN A 68 2.08 7.26 11.08
N VAL A 69 2.47 7.64 9.86
CA VAL A 69 1.80 8.72 9.12
C VAL A 69 0.40 8.29 8.71
N ALA A 70 0.23 7.09 8.16
CA ALA A 70 -1.09 6.56 7.78
C ALA A 70 -2.05 6.49 8.98
N ALA A 71 -1.57 6.04 10.15
CA ALA A 71 -2.35 5.98 11.38
C ALA A 71 -2.95 7.34 11.76
N ARG A 72 -2.15 8.40 11.69
CA ARG A 72 -2.60 9.77 12.02
C ARG A 72 -3.51 10.39 10.98
N LEU A 73 -3.51 9.85 9.77
CA LEU A 73 -4.44 10.23 8.70
C LEU A 73 -5.73 9.38 8.72
N ASN A 74 -5.87 8.42 9.62
CA ASN A 74 -6.89 7.36 9.55
C ASN A 74 -6.90 6.65 8.19
N TRP A 75 -5.74 6.59 7.52
CA TRP A 75 -5.62 5.97 6.21
C TRP A 75 -5.38 4.47 6.34
N PRO A 76 -6.26 3.63 5.77
CA PRO A 76 -6.01 2.19 5.75
C PRO A 76 -4.66 1.90 5.11
N CYS A 77 -3.86 1.05 5.74
CA CYS A 77 -2.50 0.75 5.30
C CYS A 77 -2.23 -0.74 5.41
N VAL A 78 -1.70 -1.33 4.34
CA VAL A 78 -1.33 -2.74 4.28
C VAL A 78 0.12 -2.85 3.86
N ARG A 79 0.90 -3.53 4.68
CA ARG A 79 2.32 -3.81 4.42
C ARG A 79 2.48 -5.18 3.80
N VAL A 80 3.27 -5.26 2.74
CA VAL A 80 3.63 -6.49 2.04
C VAL A 80 5.15 -6.56 1.99
N ASN A 81 5.70 -7.58 2.65
CA ASN A 81 7.13 -7.83 2.58
C ASN A 81 7.43 -8.61 1.29
N LEU A 82 8.28 -8.03 0.43
CA LEU A 82 8.68 -8.63 -0.86
C LEU A 82 9.90 -9.54 -0.69
N ASP A 83 9.85 -10.44 0.28
CA ASP A 83 10.88 -11.45 0.43
C ASP A 83 10.89 -12.46 -0.73
N SER A 84 11.91 -13.32 -0.77
CA SER A 84 12.08 -14.31 -1.84
C SER A 84 10.96 -15.38 -1.90
N HIS A 85 10.05 -15.42 -0.92
CA HIS A 85 8.96 -16.40 -0.84
C HIS A 85 7.67 -15.89 -1.49
N ILE A 86 7.49 -14.57 -1.61
CA ILE A 86 6.32 -13.98 -2.28
C ILE A 86 6.40 -14.26 -3.78
N SER A 87 5.38 -14.89 -4.30
CA SER A 87 5.21 -15.17 -5.72
C SER A 87 4.23 -14.19 -6.38
N ARG A 88 4.24 -14.15 -7.71
CA ARG A 88 3.23 -13.43 -8.48
C ARG A 88 1.80 -13.87 -8.12
N LEU A 89 1.60 -15.17 -7.87
CA LEU A 89 0.28 -15.71 -7.53
C LEU A 89 -0.23 -15.20 -6.17
N ASP A 90 0.67 -14.98 -5.21
CA ASP A 90 0.29 -14.44 -3.90
C ASP A 90 -0.05 -12.95 -4.01
N LEU A 91 0.64 -12.22 -4.88
CA LEU A 91 0.42 -10.80 -5.08
C LEU A 91 -0.84 -10.51 -5.92
N VAL A 92 -1.02 -11.21 -7.03
CA VAL A 92 -2.09 -10.95 -8.02
C VAL A 92 -3.33 -11.80 -7.76
N GLY A 93 -3.14 -13.06 -7.40
CA GLY A 93 -4.20 -14.03 -7.18
C GLY A 93 -3.96 -15.32 -7.93
N LYS A 94 -4.80 -16.30 -7.63
CA LYS A 94 -4.71 -17.66 -8.18
C LYS A 94 -6.06 -18.34 -8.21
N ASP A 95 -6.20 -19.30 -9.11
CA ASP A 95 -7.33 -20.21 -9.11
C ASP A 95 -7.28 -21.12 -7.87
N ALA A 96 -8.41 -21.24 -7.20
CA ALA A 96 -8.59 -22.11 -6.06
C ALA A 96 -9.80 -23.01 -6.28
N ILE A 97 -9.66 -24.28 -5.90
CA ILE A 97 -10.78 -25.22 -5.89
C ILE A 97 -11.56 -24.98 -4.58
N VAL A 98 -12.83 -24.63 -4.72
CA VAL A 98 -13.75 -24.43 -3.60
C VAL A 98 -14.94 -25.39 -3.70
N LEU A 99 -15.46 -25.79 -2.55
CA LEU A 99 -16.69 -26.60 -2.49
C LEU A 99 -17.89 -25.66 -2.35
N LYS A 100 -18.76 -25.65 -3.39
CA LYS A 100 -20.08 -25.00 -3.32
C LYS A 100 -21.16 -26.03 -3.60
N ASP A 101 -22.12 -26.15 -2.71
CA ASP A 101 -23.24 -27.07 -2.81
C ASP A 101 -22.83 -28.54 -3.08
N GLY A 102 -21.72 -28.97 -2.43
CA GLY A 102 -21.19 -30.34 -2.59
C GLY A 102 -20.43 -30.59 -3.90
N LYS A 103 -20.28 -29.58 -4.77
CA LYS A 103 -19.52 -29.67 -6.02
C LYS A 103 -18.22 -28.90 -5.92
N GLN A 104 -17.16 -29.46 -6.50
CA GLN A 104 -15.90 -28.76 -6.67
C GLN A 104 -16.02 -27.80 -7.85
N ILE A 105 -15.76 -26.51 -7.60
CA ILE A 105 -15.68 -25.49 -8.62
C ILE A 105 -14.34 -24.76 -8.53
N THR A 106 -13.83 -24.31 -9.66
CA THR A 106 -12.65 -23.44 -9.69
C THR A 106 -13.11 -21.99 -9.59
N GLU A 107 -12.56 -21.25 -8.62
CA GLU A 107 -12.84 -19.84 -8.42
C GLU A 107 -11.52 -19.06 -8.32
N PHE A 108 -11.40 -17.95 -9.05
CA PHE A 108 -10.26 -17.08 -8.93
C PHE A 108 -10.29 -16.31 -7.61
N ARG A 109 -9.25 -16.46 -6.80
CA ARG A 109 -9.07 -15.70 -5.57
C ARG A 109 -8.08 -14.57 -5.80
N GLU A 110 -8.58 -13.34 -5.70
CA GLU A 110 -7.74 -12.15 -5.83
C GLU A 110 -6.66 -12.10 -4.74
N GLY A 111 -5.45 -11.71 -5.14
CA GLY A 111 -4.35 -11.41 -4.24
C GLY A 111 -4.46 -10.02 -3.62
N VAL A 112 -3.44 -9.65 -2.84
CA VAL A 112 -3.45 -8.38 -2.11
C VAL A 112 -3.41 -7.15 -3.02
N LEU A 113 -2.73 -7.22 -4.16
CA LEU A 113 -2.57 -6.07 -5.06
C LEU A 113 -3.86 -5.68 -5.79
N PRO A 114 -4.61 -6.60 -6.45
CA PRO A 114 -5.91 -6.28 -7.03
C PRO A 114 -6.88 -5.71 -6.00
N TRP A 115 -6.92 -6.30 -4.81
CA TRP A 115 -7.75 -5.81 -3.73
C TRP A 115 -7.35 -4.39 -3.30
N ALA A 116 -6.05 -4.13 -3.08
CA ALA A 116 -5.56 -2.81 -2.68
C ALA A 116 -5.86 -1.74 -3.74
N LEU A 117 -5.66 -2.06 -5.02
CA LEU A 117 -5.97 -1.14 -6.11
C LEU A 117 -7.43 -0.69 -6.13
N GLN A 118 -8.36 -1.55 -5.77
CA GLN A 118 -9.80 -1.26 -5.79
C GLN A 118 -10.30 -0.53 -4.54
N ASN A 119 -9.46 -0.37 -3.52
CA ASN A 119 -9.86 0.18 -2.22
C ASN A 119 -9.10 1.47 -1.87
N PRO A 120 -9.66 2.31 -0.98
CA PRO A 120 -9.00 3.50 -0.47
C PRO A 120 -7.93 3.13 0.56
N VAL A 121 -6.85 2.50 0.12
CA VAL A 121 -5.81 1.93 0.97
C VAL A 121 -4.42 2.36 0.50
N ALA A 122 -3.49 2.50 1.41
CA ALA A 122 -2.07 2.59 1.12
C ALA A 122 -1.44 1.19 1.17
N ILE A 123 -0.74 0.79 0.12
CA ILE A 123 0.09 -0.41 0.12
C ILE A 123 1.55 0.00 0.32
N VAL A 124 2.23 -0.68 1.22
CA VAL A 124 3.66 -0.48 1.50
C VAL A 124 4.40 -1.74 1.11
N PHE A 125 5.24 -1.66 0.09
CA PHE A 125 6.12 -2.75 -0.29
C PHE A 125 7.42 -2.63 0.49
N ASP A 126 7.59 -3.50 1.48
CA ASP A 126 8.81 -3.56 2.27
C ASP A 126 9.84 -4.49 1.61
N GLU A 127 11.13 -4.22 1.86
CA GLU A 127 12.24 -4.95 1.25
C GLU A 127 12.14 -5.01 -0.29
N TYR A 128 11.82 -3.87 -0.90
CA TYR A 128 11.57 -3.74 -2.34
C TYR A 128 12.70 -4.28 -3.22
N ASP A 129 13.93 -4.16 -2.78
CA ASP A 129 15.14 -4.64 -3.45
C ASP A 129 15.32 -6.17 -3.39
N ALA A 130 14.67 -6.84 -2.44
CA ALA A 130 14.70 -8.31 -2.31
C ALA A 130 13.62 -9.02 -3.15
N GLY A 131 12.74 -8.26 -3.79
CA GLY A 131 11.63 -8.79 -4.57
C GLY A 131 12.08 -9.63 -5.77
N ARG A 132 11.37 -10.74 -6.03
CA ARG A 132 11.60 -11.57 -7.22
C ARG A 132 11.26 -10.79 -8.49
N ALA A 133 11.99 -11.04 -9.58
CA ALA A 133 11.81 -10.33 -10.84
C ALA A 133 10.37 -10.43 -11.40
N ASP A 134 9.74 -11.59 -11.30
CA ASP A 134 8.36 -11.81 -11.76
C ASP A 134 7.32 -10.98 -10.96
N VAL A 135 7.56 -10.78 -9.67
CA VAL A 135 6.77 -9.92 -8.79
C VAL A 135 7.01 -8.45 -9.11
N MET A 136 8.27 -8.06 -9.31
CA MET A 136 8.66 -6.68 -9.60
C MET A 136 8.06 -6.16 -10.91
N PHE A 137 7.98 -6.99 -11.95
CA PHE A 137 7.32 -6.63 -13.21
C PHE A 137 5.83 -6.30 -13.04
N VAL A 138 5.13 -6.98 -12.15
CA VAL A 138 3.73 -6.69 -11.85
C VAL A 138 3.61 -5.36 -11.13
N ILE A 139 4.46 -5.13 -10.11
CA ILE A 139 4.45 -3.89 -9.33
C ILE A 139 4.80 -2.70 -10.23
N GLN A 140 5.78 -2.84 -11.12
CA GLN A 140 6.20 -1.78 -12.04
C GLN A 140 5.04 -1.22 -12.87
N ARG A 141 4.13 -2.07 -13.34
CA ARG A 141 2.92 -1.62 -14.07
C ARG A 141 2.03 -0.69 -13.26
N VAL A 142 1.96 -0.91 -11.95
CA VAL A 142 1.13 -0.11 -11.03
C VAL A 142 1.83 1.19 -10.61
N LEU A 143 3.15 1.26 -10.78
CA LEU A 143 3.94 2.46 -10.49
C LEU A 143 3.76 3.56 -11.55
N GLU A 144 3.36 3.21 -12.77
CA GLU A 144 3.13 4.19 -13.85
C GLU A 144 2.04 5.19 -13.48
N VAL A 145 2.07 6.38 -14.08
CA VAL A 145 1.13 7.49 -13.80
C VAL A 145 -0.33 7.07 -14.01
N SER A 146 -0.60 6.30 -15.05
CA SER A 146 -1.90 5.70 -15.33
C SER A 146 -1.90 4.19 -15.07
N GLY A 147 -1.13 3.76 -14.09
CA GLY A 147 -0.88 2.36 -13.80
C GLY A 147 -2.17 1.58 -13.61
N LYS A 148 -2.36 0.55 -14.42
CA LYS A 148 -3.50 -0.35 -14.38
C LYS A 148 -2.99 -1.78 -14.22
N LEU A 149 -3.76 -2.61 -13.54
CA LEU A 149 -3.47 -4.02 -13.45
C LEU A 149 -4.42 -4.79 -14.37
N THR A 150 -3.86 -5.56 -15.29
CA THR A 150 -4.62 -6.48 -16.13
C THR A 150 -4.53 -7.89 -15.54
N LEU A 151 -5.67 -8.44 -15.17
CA LEU A 151 -5.81 -9.84 -14.77
C LEU A 151 -6.12 -10.66 -16.02
N LEU A 152 -5.14 -11.45 -16.48
CA LEU A 152 -5.27 -12.23 -17.72
C LEU A 152 -6.25 -13.40 -17.55
N ASP A 153 -6.33 -13.96 -16.34
CA ASP A 153 -7.15 -15.15 -16.03
C ASP A 153 -8.65 -14.90 -16.22
N ASN A 154 -9.09 -13.65 -16.06
CA ASN A 154 -10.50 -13.27 -16.22
C ASN A 154 -10.72 -12.05 -17.13
N ASN A 155 -9.72 -11.68 -17.94
CA ASN A 155 -9.74 -10.54 -18.87
C ASN A 155 -10.19 -9.21 -18.24
N ARG A 156 -9.86 -9.01 -16.98
CA ARG A 156 -10.29 -7.83 -16.21
C ARG A 156 -9.15 -6.81 -16.09
N VAL A 157 -9.47 -5.54 -16.36
CA VAL A 157 -8.57 -4.41 -16.14
C VAL A 157 -9.01 -3.67 -14.87
N ILE A 158 -8.12 -3.56 -13.91
CA ILE A 158 -8.34 -2.87 -12.65
C ILE A 158 -7.71 -1.48 -12.73
N ASN A 159 -8.53 -0.44 -12.58
CA ASN A 159 -8.08 0.93 -12.41
C ASN A 159 -7.91 1.22 -10.91
N PRO A 160 -6.85 1.93 -10.52
CA PRO A 160 -6.66 2.29 -9.13
C PRO A 160 -7.79 3.19 -8.61
N HIS A 161 -8.24 2.89 -7.40
CA HIS A 161 -9.15 3.78 -6.66
C HIS A 161 -8.48 5.15 -6.46
N GLN A 162 -9.25 6.24 -6.51
CA GLN A 162 -8.71 7.61 -6.37
C GLN A 162 -7.89 7.83 -5.08
N ASN A 163 -8.23 7.11 -4.02
CA ASN A 163 -7.54 7.15 -2.74
C ASN A 163 -6.58 5.96 -2.54
N PHE A 164 -6.26 5.22 -3.59
CA PHE A 164 -5.16 4.25 -3.53
C PHE A 164 -3.83 4.97 -3.44
N ARG A 165 -2.94 4.49 -2.56
CA ARG A 165 -1.57 5.01 -2.41
C ARG A 165 -0.57 3.86 -2.43
N LEU A 166 0.65 4.16 -2.88
CA LEU A 166 1.72 3.17 -2.95
C LEU A 166 3.02 3.76 -2.44
N PHE A 167 3.67 3.00 -1.55
CA PHE A 167 4.97 3.31 -0.95
C PHE A 167 5.90 2.09 -1.04
N ALA A 168 7.22 2.31 -1.02
CA ALA A 168 8.23 1.28 -0.96
C ALA A 168 9.42 1.73 -0.09
#